data_34b62efd25903ec34df08b2327951a2c
#
_entry.id   34b62efd25903ec34df08b2327951a2c
#
_cell.length_a   1.000
_cell.length_b   1.000
_cell.length_c   1.000
_cell.angle_alpha   90.00
_cell.angle_beta   90.00
_cell.angle_gamma   90.00
#
_symmetry.space_group_name_H-M   'P 1'
#
loop_
_entity.id
_entity.type
_entity.pdbx_description
1 polymer ?
#
loop_
_entity_poly.entity_id
_entity_poly.type
_entity_poly.pdbx_seq_one_letter_code
_entity_poly.pdbx_strand_id
1 'polypeptide(L)'
;MRNQKIPRLRQSASAWQAGLVCFVFISFLSQALAQKVPVVEKHLDNGMTLLLVERHDEPTVAGGWVAHVGSSNEKPGMTGIAHLFEHMMFKGTPTIGTKNYQKDLEIIAAQEKVRDEMRAEERKMREMFRKGEIDDVAKPENKTPRWRELEKEFTKLIEQQRDVLVKNEFDRIYSGNGASGMNAFTSEDMTAYFCNVPANKLELWMWMESERLLHPVFREFYAERDVVFEERRMRTESTPLGKFGEEFNSMFWESHPYHWPVVGWPSDIPAISKAQADEFYGIYYSPQNITLILVGDLKPDAAETFAKKYFERIPRGKTTPPDVPTLEIKQEAEKRMNADAETNPQADILWHTVPFGHKDSYALDILGQILSTRTGRLYKGLVLGSQVATEAYADQTSQKWAGYFNCGGEAKEGRKPEEVEAGIYSEIEKLKKENVPAQELQKVKKYYF
;
A
#
# COMPACT_ATOMS: atom_id res chain seq x y z
N MET A 1 -94.59 -5.32 -16.76
CA MET A 1 -94.65 -5.17 -18.23
C MET A 1 -93.38 -4.53 -18.77
N ARG A 2 -92.90 -5.14 -19.88
CA ARG A 2 -91.79 -4.71 -20.74
C ARG A 2 -90.37 -4.77 -20.25
N ASN A 3 -89.72 -5.89 -20.63
CA ASN A 3 -88.28 -6.09 -20.82
C ASN A 3 -87.68 -5.12 -21.82
N GLN A 4 -86.54 -4.54 -21.52
CA GLN A 4 -85.58 -4.05 -22.50
C GLN A 4 -84.23 -4.69 -22.31
N LYS A 5 -83.76 -5.39 -23.31
CA LYS A 5 -82.46 -6.04 -23.45
C LYS A 5 -81.41 -4.93 -23.81
N ILE A 6 -80.30 -4.90 -23.09
CA ILE A 6 -79.11 -4.10 -23.43
C ILE A 6 -78.17 -4.99 -24.24
N PRO A 7 -77.55 -4.53 -25.34
CA PRO A 7 -76.66 -5.35 -26.16
C PRO A 7 -75.24 -5.28 -25.54
N ARG A 8 -74.60 -6.47 -25.55
CA ARG A 8 -73.15 -6.62 -25.12
C ARG A 8 -72.23 -6.10 -26.23
N LEU A 9 -71.45 -5.08 -25.91
CA LEU A 9 -70.27 -4.70 -26.68
C LEU A 9 -69.11 -5.64 -26.38
N ARG A 10 -68.69 -6.38 -27.42
CA ARG A 10 -67.37 -7.08 -27.38
C ARG A 10 -66.28 -6.04 -27.56
N GLN A 11 -65.43 -5.87 -26.54
CA GLN A 11 -64.17 -5.17 -26.67
C GLN A 11 -63.09 -6.18 -27.07
N SER A 12 -62.42 -5.88 -28.19
CA SER A 12 -61.24 -6.60 -28.67
C SER A 12 -60.03 -6.20 -27.88
N ALA A 13 -59.59 -7.06 -26.96
CA ALA A 13 -58.35 -6.95 -26.21
C ALA A 13 -57.20 -7.62 -26.99
N SER A 14 -56.62 -6.97 -27.99
CA SER A 14 -55.46 -7.56 -28.67
C SER A 14 -54.37 -6.61 -29.16
N ALA A 15 -54.50 -5.29 -29.03
CA ALA A 15 -53.47 -4.38 -29.52
C ALA A 15 -52.63 -3.70 -28.39
N TRP A 16 -53.15 -3.66 -27.15
CA TRP A 16 -52.44 -2.99 -26.04
C TRP A 16 -51.54 -3.95 -25.25
N GLN A 17 -51.79 -5.23 -25.24
CA GLN A 17 -50.96 -6.22 -24.54
C GLN A 17 -49.68 -6.54 -25.32
N ALA A 18 -49.64 -6.46 -26.63
CA ALA A 18 -48.44 -6.67 -27.43
C ALA A 18 -47.42 -5.52 -27.29
N GLY A 19 -47.88 -4.27 -27.13
CA GLY A 19 -47.02 -3.09 -26.90
C GLY A 19 -46.36 -3.08 -25.53
N LEU A 20 -47.07 -3.54 -24.49
CA LEU A 20 -46.53 -3.56 -23.12
C LEU A 20 -45.49 -4.68 -22.91
N VAL A 21 -45.65 -5.81 -23.57
CA VAL A 21 -44.70 -6.94 -23.49
C VAL A 21 -43.41 -6.62 -24.25
N CYS A 22 -43.48 -5.92 -25.39
CA CYS A 22 -42.26 -5.46 -26.09
C CYS A 22 -41.49 -4.35 -25.31
N PHE A 23 -42.19 -3.46 -24.61
CA PHE A 23 -41.53 -2.42 -23.80
C PHE A 23 -40.84 -2.99 -22.54
N VAL A 24 -41.40 -4.02 -21.93
CA VAL A 24 -40.82 -4.71 -20.78
C VAL A 24 -39.61 -5.58 -21.20
N PHE A 25 -39.60 -6.15 -22.41
CA PHE A 25 -38.43 -6.91 -22.89
C PHE A 25 -37.25 -6.05 -23.36
N ILE A 26 -37.50 -4.83 -23.82
CA ILE A 26 -36.41 -3.90 -24.19
C ILE A 26 -35.75 -3.27 -22.96
N SER A 27 -36.44 -3.22 -21.79
CA SER A 27 -35.88 -2.71 -20.53
C SER A 27 -34.95 -3.72 -19.81
N PHE A 28 -34.90 -4.98 -20.24
CA PHE A 28 -34.05 -6.02 -19.62
C PHE A 28 -32.72 -6.28 -20.35
N LEU A 29 -32.43 -5.52 -21.42
CA LEU A 29 -31.16 -5.59 -22.14
C LEU A 29 -30.23 -4.40 -21.84
N SER A 30 -30.39 -3.72 -20.70
CA SER A 30 -29.26 -3.02 -20.13
C SER A 30 -28.28 -4.05 -19.60
N GLN A 31 -27.48 -4.63 -20.48
CA GLN A 31 -26.22 -5.22 -20.09
C GLN A 31 -25.51 -4.14 -19.26
N ALA A 32 -25.19 -4.43 -18.02
CA ALA A 32 -24.24 -3.66 -17.27
C ALA A 32 -22.92 -3.75 -18.05
N LEU A 33 -22.71 -2.83 -18.98
CA LEU A 33 -21.42 -2.63 -19.60
C LEU A 33 -20.52 -2.21 -18.45
N ALA A 34 -19.53 -3.00 -18.12
CA ALA A 34 -18.49 -2.62 -17.20
C ALA A 34 -18.00 -1.23 -17.65
N GLN A 35 -18.08 -0.26 -16.74
CA GLN A 35 -17.68 1.11 -17.05
C GLN A 35 -16.20 1.12 -17.34
N LYS A 36 -15.83 1.10 -18.62
CA LYS A 36 -14.44 1.18 -19.04
C LYS A 36 -13.94 2.60 -18.76
N VAL A 37 -13.03 2.74 -17.83
CA VAL A 37 -12.33 4.02 -17.60
C VAL A 37 -11.50 4.32 -18.85
N PRO A 38 -11.71 5.46 -19.54
CA PRO A 38 -10.96 5.84 -20.74
C PRO A 38 -9.55 6.34 -20.35
N VAL A 39 -8.64 5.42 -20.13
CA VAL A 39 -7.24 5.75 -19.81
C VAL A 39 -6.48 6.05 -21.11
N VAL A 40 -5.85 7.22 -21.18
CA VAL A 40 -4.90 7.59 -22.22
C VAL A 40 -3.49 7.31 -21.69
N GLU A 41 -2.79 6.35 -22.31
CA GLU A 41 -1.42 6.00 -21.98
C GLU A 41 -0.44 6.69 -22.92
N LYS A 42 0.61 7.29 -22.36
CA LYS A 42 1.71 7.94 -23.05
C LYS A 42 3.04 7.52 -22.46
N HIS A 43 4.10 7.62 -23.23
CA HIS A 43 5.46 7.36 -22.78
C HIS A 43 6.35 8.58 -23.04
N LEU A 44 7.10 9.00 -22.04
CA LEU A 44 8.09 10.07 -22.17
C LEU A 44 9.41 9.50 -22.71
N ASP A 45 10.24 10.35 -23.34
CA ASP A 45 11.50 9.93 -23.95
C ASP A 45 12.50 9.32 -22.94
N ASN A 46 12.42 9.73 -21.67
CA ASN A 46 13.23 9.16 -20.60
C ASN A 46 12.73 7.79 -20.09
N GLY A 47 11.63 7.28 -20.64
CA GLY A 47 11.05 5.97 -20.32
C GLY A 47 9.97 5.99 -19.24
N MET A 48 9.58 7.14 -18.71
CA MET A 48 8.48 7.27 -17.76
C MET A 48 7.13 7.03 -18.45
N THR A 49 6.24 6.29 -17.80
CA THR A 49 4.87 6.06 -18.27
C THR A 49 3.94 7.14 -17.70
N LEU A 50 3.01 7.62 -18.49
CA LEU A 50 2.01 8.62 -18.11
C LEU A 50 0.61 8.07 -18.40
N LEU A 51 -0.22 7.94 -17.36
CA LEU A 51 -1.61 7.52 -17.44
C LEU A 51 -2.52 8.72 -17.16
N LEU A 52 -3.43 9.01 -18.07
CA LEU A 52 -4.31 10.18 -18.03
C LEU A 52 -5.76 9.76 -18.10
N VAL A 53 -6.59 10.28 -17.20
CA VAL A 53 -8.04 10.13 -17.22
C VAL A 53 -8.68 11.52 -17.16
N GLU A 54 -9.28 11.95 -18.27
CA GLU A 54 -10.01 13.21 -18.38
C GLU A 54 -11.39 13.10 -17.70
N ARG A 55 -11.69 13.99 -16.74
CA ARG A 55 -12.96 14.11 -16.03
C ARG A 55 -13.20 15.56 -15.67
N HIS A 56 -14.41 16.07 -15.93
CA HIS A 56 -14.76 17.49 -15.71
C HIS A 56 -15.87 17.67 -14.66
N ASP A 57 -16.08 16.66 -13.80
CA ASP A 57 -17.12 16.70 -12.76
C ASP A 57 -16.79 17.73 -11.67
N GLU A 58 -15.49 17.92 -11.38
CA GLU A 58 -14.97 18.87 -10.41
C GLU A 58 -13.71 19.56 -10.97
N PRO A 59 -13.45 20.85 -10.63
CA PRO A 59 -12.29 21.59 -11.12
C PRO A 59 -10.99 21.21 -10.37
N THR A 60 -10.74 19.90 -10.21
CA THR A 60 -9.60 19.34 -9.48
C THR A 60 -8.91 18.26 -10.30
N VAL A 61 -7.63 18.04 -10.02
CA VAL A 61 -6.84 16.93 -10.55
C VAL A 61 -6.22 16.15 -9.40
N ALA A 62 -6.52 14.87 -9.33
CA ALA A 62 -5.78 13.92 -8.53
C ALA A 62 -4.49 13.56 -9.28
N GLY A 63 -3.37 14.03 -8.79
CA GLY A 63 -2.04 13.76 -9.34
C GLY A 63 -1.26 12.81 -8.43
N GLY A 64 -0.63 11.80 -9.02
CA GLY A 64 0.23 10.89 -8.29
C GLY A 64 1.28 10.26 -9.19
N TRP A 65 2.24 9.60 -8.56
CA TRP A 65 3.19 8.74 -9.24
C TRP A 65 3.53 7.54 -8.38
N VAL A 66 3.81 6.45 -9.06
CA VAL A 66 4.16 5.16 -8.47
C VAL A 66 5.57 4.80 -8.89
N ALA A 67 6.46 4.62 -7.92
CA ALA A 67 7.71 3.92 -8.13
C ALA A 67 7.45 2.41 -7.97
N HIS A 68 7.83 1.61 -8.98
CA HIS A 68 7.65 0.16 -8.95
C HIS A 68 8.73 -0.50 -8.09
N VAL A 69 8.72 -0.13 -6.81
CA VAL A 69 9.64 -0.60 -5.77
C VAL A 69 8.97 -0.59 -4.42
N GLY A 70 9.12 -1.67 -3.69
CA GLY A 70 8.60 -1.84 -2.33
C GLY A 70 9.51 -2.74 -1.52
N SER A 71 9.01 -3.28 -0.41
CA SER A 71 9.82 -4.09 0.49
C SER A 71 10.35 -5.37 -0.17
N SER A 72 9.69 -5.92 -1.19
CA SER A 72 10.18 -7.10 -1.92
C SER A 72 11.49 -6.87 -2.68
N ASN A 73 11.85 -5.62 -2.93
CA ASN A 73 13.09 -5.24 -3.60
C ASN A 73 14.26 -5.00 -2.63
N GLU A 74 14.03 -5.11 -1.35
CA GLU A 74 15.02 -4.91 -0.29
C GLU A 74 15.92 -6.13 -0.13
N LYS A 75 16.90 -6.01 0.76
CA LYS A 75 17.84 -7.09 1.10
C LYS A 75 17.99 -7.19 2.61
N PRO A 76 18.29 -8.37 3.18
CA PRO A 76 18.65 -8.49 4.58
C PRO A 76 19.72 -7.49 5.00
N GLY A 77 19.52 -6.83 6.14
CA GLY A 77 20.39 -5.77 6.65
C GLY A 77 20.00 -4.36 6.22
N MET A 78 18.98 -4.20 5.36
CA MET A 78 18.43 -2.91 4.95
C MET A 78 16.91 -2.93 4.72
N THR A 79 16.21 -3.87 5.35
CA THR A 79 14.75 -3.93 5.28
C THR A 79 14.13 -2.70 5.92
N GLY A 80 13.05 -2.18 5.31
CA GLY A 80 12.42 -0.91 5.68
C GLY A 80 12.95 0.31 4.90
N ILE A 81 13.91 0.12 3.97
CA ILE A 81 14.46 1.24 3.21
C ILE A 81 13.43 1.82 2.22
N ALA A 82 12.55 1.00 1.64
CA ALA A 82 11.49 1.48 0.76
C ALA A 82 10.50 2.38 1.53
N HIS A 83 10.11 1.98 2.73
CA HIS A 83 9.26 2.78 3.61
C HIS A 83 9.98 4.05 4.11
N LEU A 84 11.26 3.97 4.41
CA LEU A 84 12.05 5.16 4.73
C LEU A 84 12.04 6.17 3.56
N PHE A 85 12.08 5.70 2.30
CA PHE A 85 11.98 6.59 1.14
C PHE A 85 10.61 7.23 0.99
N GLU A 86 9.53 6.57 1.40
CA GLU A 86 8.22 7.20 1.49
C GLU A 86 8.31 8.51 2.28
N HIS A 87 8.97 8.50 3.44
CA HIS A 87 9.19 9.67 4.28
C HIS A 87 10.20 10.66 3.67
N MET A 88 11.31 10.15 3.15
CA MET A 88 12.41 10.99 2.68
C MET A 88 12.05 11.85 1.48
N MET A 89 11.11 11.42 0.65
CA MET A 89 10.68 12.20 -0.52
C MET A 89 9.94 13.49 -0.18
N PHE A 90 9.54 13.72 1.06
CA PHE A 90 8.95 14.98 1.54
C PHE A 90 9.96 15.96 2.16
N LYS A 91 11.23 15.59 2.23
CA LYS A 91 12.29 16.42 2.88
C LYS A 91 12.76 17.59 2.03
N GLY A 92 12.31 17.69 0.79
CA GLY A 92 12.51 18.84 -0.09
C GLY A 92 13.67 18.70 -1.08
N THR A 93 14.08 19.84 -1.60
CA THR A 93 15.01 19.99 -2.74
C THR A 93 16.08 21.04 -2.41
N PRO A 94 17.01 21.38 -3.29
CA PRO A 94 17.94 22.49 -3.07
C PRO A 94 17.27 23.84 -2.77
N THR A 95 16.03 24.03 -3.25
CA THR A 95 15.28 25.30 -3.11
C THR A 95 14.09 25.21 -2.16
N ILE A 96 13.71 24.03 -1.71
CA ILE A 96 12.59 23.77 -0.80
C ILE A 96 13.11 23.03 0.43
N GLY A 97 12.74 23.48 1.62
CA GLY A 97 13.09 22.83 2.90
C GLY A 97 14.36 23.38 3.56
N THR A 98 15.01 24.37 2.98
CA THR A 98 16.21 24.99 3.59
C THR A 98 16.31 26.48 3.30
N LYS A 99 16.85 27.25 4.25
CA LYS A 99 17.22 28.66 4.08
C LYS A 99 18.59 28.83 3.42
N ASN A 100 19.46 27.81 3.48
CA ASN A 100 20.83 27.85 2.96
C ASN A 100 21.27 26.43 2.57
N TYR A 101 21.09 26.13 1.30
CA TYR A 101 21.41 24.81 0.74
C TYR A 101 22.89 24.40 0.89
N GLN A 102 23.81 25.35 0.66
CA GLN A 102 25.24 25.04 0.77
C GLN A 102 25.62 24.66 2.21
N LYS A 103 25.12 25.42 3.19
CA LYS A 103 25.35 25.14 4.62
C LYS A 103 24.71 23.82 5.05
N ASP A 104 23.51 23.52 4.53
CA ASP A 104 22.82 22.26 4.77
C ASP A 104 23.62 21.06 4.26
N LEU A 105 24.18 21.13 3.04
CA LEU A 105 25.05 20.09 2.50
C LEU A 105 26.33 19.87 3.33
N GLU A 106 26.96 20.95 3.81
CA GLU A 106 28.14 20.85 4.68
C GLU A 106 27.82 20.10 5.97
N ILE A 107 26.65 20.38 6.57
CA ILE A 107 26.21 19.73 7.80
C ILE A 107 25.88 18.25 7.52
N ILE A 108 25.17 17.94 6.42
CA ILE A 108 24.89 16.55 6.01
C ILE A 108 26.18 15.76 5.83
N ALA A 109 27.18 16.34 5.16
CA ALA A 109 28.49 15.69 4.98
C ALA A 109 29.23 15.46 6.31
N ALA A 110 29.13 16.40 7.25
CA ALA A 110 29.69 16.24 8.59
C ALA A 110 28.96 15.14 9.39
N GLN A 111 27.63 15.10 9.29
CA GLN A 111 26.83 14.04 9.91
C GLN A 111 27.24 12.66 9.38
N GLU A 112 27.43 12.50 8.06
CA GLU A 112 27.86 11.23 7.46
C GLU A 112 29.23 10.79 8.00
N LYS A 113 30.19 11.69 8.10
CA LYS A 113 31.50 11.38 8.65
C LYS A 113 31.41 10.84 10.09
N VAL A 114 30.65 11.51 10.95
CA VAL A 114 30.46 11.07 12.34
C VAL A 114 29.74 9.72 12.38
N ARG A 115 28.73 9.50 11.53
CA ARG A 115 28.00 8.22 11.44
C ARG A 115 28.89 7.08 10.94
N ASP A 116 29.83 7.32 10.04
CA ASP A 116 30.81 6.31 9.63
C ASP A 116 31.67 5.82 10.80
N GLU A 117 32.14 6.76 11.63
CA GLU A 117 32.88 6.42 12.85
C GLU A 117 32.00 5.68 13.87
N MET A 118 30.75 6.11 14.06
CA MET A 118 29.78 5.40 14.92
C MET A 118 29.54 3.97 14.43
N ARG A 119 29.37 3.75 13.11
CA ARG A 119 29.23 2.39 12.53
C ARG A 119 30.47 1.52 12.80
N ALA A 120 31.65 2.10 12.84
CA ALA A 120 32.86 1.36 13.22
C ALA A 120 32.79 0.89 14.69
N GLU A 121 32.33 1.73 15.60
CA GLU A 121 32.10 1.36 17.00
C GLU A 121 30.97 0.33 17.16
N GLU A 122 29.89 0.49 16.40
CA GLU A 122 28.77 -0.47 16.38
C GLU A 122 29.20 -1.86 15.92
N ARG A 123 30.14 -1.97 14.96
CA ARG A 123 30.75 -3.26 14.60
C ARG A 123 31.53 -3.90 15.76
N LYS A 124 32.26 -3.10 16.54
CA LYS A 124 32.97 -3.60 17.74
C LYS A 124 31.97 -4.12 18.79
N MET A 125 30.91 -3.36 19.06
CA MET A 125 29.88 -3.76 20.02
C MET A 125 29.15 -5.04 19.56
N ARG A 126 28.87 -5.23 18.27
CA ARG A 126 28.32 -6.47 17.74
C ARG A 126 29.28 -7.66 17.92
N GLU A 127 30.58 -7.43 17.79
CA GLU A 127 31.57 -8.48 18.05
C GLU A 127 31.65 -8.83 19.55
N MET A 128 31.54 -7.84 20.44
CA MET A 128 31.43 -8.05 21.89
C MET A 128 30.17 -8.85 22.24
N PHE A 129 29.02 -8.51 21.63
CA PHE A 129 27.77 -9.26 21.77
C PHE A 129 27.93 -10.72 21.31
N ARG A 130 28.52 -10.93 20.13
CA ARG A 130 28.80 -12.27 19.60
C ARG A 130 29.66 -13.13 20.52
N LYS A 131 30.58 -12.51 21.28
CA LYS A 131 31.43 -13.16 22.26
C LYS A 131 30.79 -13.32 23.64
N GLY A 132 29.60 -12.78 23.85
CA GLY A 132 28.92 -12.77 25.15
C GLY A 132 29.50 -11.81 26.17
N GLU A 133 30.32 -10.84 25.74
CA GLU A 133 30.90 -9.79 26.60
C GLU A 133 29.87 -8.73 26.98
N ILE A 134 28.85 -8.55 26.15
CA ILE A 134 27.67 -7.70 26.39
C ILE A 134 26.40 -8.51 26.03
N ASP A 135 25.29 -8.18 26.66
CA ASP A 135 23.99 -8.85 26.49
C ASP A 135 23.08 -8.20 25.45
N ASP A 136 23.31 -6.93 25.12
CA ASP A 136 22.51 -6.16 24.15
C ASP A 136 23.31 -4.96 23.62
N VAL A 137 23.41 -4.85 22.30
CA VAL A 137 24.11 -3.76 21.62
C VAL A 137 23.39 -2.41 21.79
N ALA A 138 22.07 -2.43 21.97
CA ALA A 138 21.26 -1.22 22.07
C ALA A 138 21.35 -0.53 23.43
N LYS A 139 21.64 -1.28 24.50
CA LYS A 139 21.69 -0.74 25.86
C LYS A 139 22.72 0.38 26.03
N PRO A 140 22.37 1.50 26.69
CA PRO A 140 23.27 2.63 26.89
C PRO A 140 24.57 2.26 27.64
N GLU A 141 24.49 1.35 28.61
CA GLU A 141 25.63 0.88 29.40
C GLU A 141 26.68 0.13 28.56
N ASN A 142 26.24 -0.50 27.47
CA ASN A 142 27.08 -1.29 26.58
C ASN A 142 27.73 -0.44 25.47
N LYS A 143 27.39 0.85 25.37
CA LYS A 143 28.01 1.75 24.39
C LYS A 143 29.47 2.04 24.76
N THR A 144 30.35 1.99 23.76
CA THR A 144 31.76 2.32 23.98
C THR A 144 31.93 3.82 24.36
N PRO A 145 33.00 4.23 25.08
CA PRO A 145 33.25 5.63 25.35
C PRO A 145 33.31 6.47 24.06
N ARG A 146 33.95 5.94 23.00
CA ARG A 146 34.07 6.63 21.72
C ARG A 146 32.71 6.82 21.06
N TRP A 147 31.82 5.81 21.11
CA TRP A 147 30.48 5.92 20.56
C TRP A 147 29.70 7.06 21.26
N ARG A 148 29.78 7.17 22.58
CA ARG A 148 29.12 8.25 23.35
C ARG A 148 29.66 9.66 23.03
N GLU A 149 30.95 9.80 22.71
CA GLU A 149 31.52 11.07 22.24
C GLU A 149 30.95 11.45 20.87
N LEU A 150 30.93 10.47 19.93
CA LEU A 150 30.39 10.64 18.58
C LEU A 150 28.89 10.97 18.59
N GLU A 151 28.15 10.38 19.51
CA GLU A 151 26.71 10.68 19.69
C GLU A 151 26.50 12.15 20.08
N LYS A 152 27.31 12.70 20.97
CA LYS A 152 27.23 14.11 21.34
C LYS A 152 27.59 15.02 20.18
N GLU A 153 28.61 14.68 19.41
CA GLU A 153 29.01 15.41 18.20
C GLU A 153 27.89 15.38 17.16
N PHE A 154 27.29 14.22 16.93
CA PHE A 154 26.18 14.03 16.02
C PHE A 154 24.96 14.85 16.43
N THR A 155 24.57 14.82 17.71
CA THR A 155 23.47 15.62 18.24
C THR A 155 23.67 17.11 17.99
N LYS A 156 24.89 17.62 18.18
CA LYS A 156 25.22 19.03 17.89
C LYS A 156 25.05 19.36 16.40
N LEU A 157 25.40 18.44 15.49
CA LEU A 157 25.17 18.62 14.05
C LEU A 157 23.70 18.64 13.69
N ILE A 158 22.88 17.82 14.35
CA ILE A 158 21.41 17.86 14.19
C ILE A 158 20.87 19.23 14.62
N GLU A 159 21.32 19.77 15.75
CA GLU A 159 20.90 21.09 16.22
C GLU A 159 21.28 22.19 15.22
N GLN A 160 22.52 22.16 14.71
CA GLN A 160 22.96 23.09 13.67
C GLN A 160 22.13 23.00 12.38
N GLN A 161 21.72 21.80 11.99
CA GLN A 161 20.87 21.60 10.82
C GLN A 161 19.50 22.23 11.02
N ARG A 162 18.90 22.11 12.20
CA ARG A 162 17.60 22.73 12.52
C ARG A 162 17.56 24.24 12.29
N ASP A 163 18.68 24.96 12.45
CA ASP A 163 18.76 26.40 12.25
C ASP A 163 18.60 26.80 10.77
N VAL A 164 19.03 25.95 9.86
CA VAL A 164 18.94 26.18 8.41
C VAL A 164 17.69 25.58 7.75
N LEU A 165 17.00 24.69 8.43
CA LEU A 165 15.79 24.04 7.89
C LEU A 165 14.59 24.99 7.82
N VAL A 166 13.73 24.75 6.83
CA VAL A 166 12.36 25.27 6.73
C VAL A 166 11.41 24.07 6.81
N LYS A 167 10.94 23.81 8.02
CA LYS A 167 10.08 22.64 8.29
C LYS A 167 8.79 22.69 7.48
N ASN A 168 8.39 21.51 6.97
CA ASN A 168 7.13 21.28 6.26
C ASN A 168 6.89 22.26 5.09
N GLU A 169 7.98 22.78 4.48
CA GLU A 169 7.85 23.75 3.40
C GLU A 169 7.17 23.14 2.17
N PHE A 170 7.46 21.87 1.86
CA PHE A 170 6.84 21.14 0.76
C PHE A 170 5.31 21.08 0.93
N ASP A 171 4.84 20.64 2.10
CA ASP A 171 3.41 20.62 2.42
C ASP A 171 2.78 22.02 2.42
N ARG A 172 3.47 23.03 2.98
CA ARG A 172 2.98 24.40 3.04
C ARG A 172 2.81 25.04 1.66
N ILE A 173 3.69 24.69 0.69
CA ILE A 173 3.52 25.17 -0.69
C ILE A 173 2.25 24.57 -1.28
N TYR A 174 2.01 23.28 -1.13
CA TYR A 174 0.82 22.61 -1.63
C TYR A 174 -0.46 23.14 -0.97
N SER A 175 -0.52 23.12 0.35
CA SER A 175 -1.70 23.54 1.11
C SER A 175 -2.03 25.03 0.88
N GLY A 176 -1.00 25.90 0.79
CA GLY A 176 -1.16 27.32 0.46
C GLY A 176 -1.66 27.59 -0.97
N ASN A 177 -1.59 26.61 -1.87
CA ASN A 177 -2.13 26.66 -3.23
C ASN A 177 -3.43 25.86 -3.42
N GLY A 178 -4.06 25.43 -2.33
CA GLY A 178 -5.35 24.73 -2.35
C GLY A 178 -5.28 23.24 -2.59
N ALA A 179 -4.10 22.63 -2.49
CA ALA A 179 -3.97 21.18 -2.54
C ALA A 179 -4.53 20.52 -1.27
N SER A 180 -4.98 19.30 -1.40
CA SER A 180 -5.52 18.49 -0.30
C SER A 180 -5.17 17.01 -0.47
N GLY A 181 -5.26 16.24 0.62
CA GLY A 181 -5.07 14.80 0.57
C GLY A 181 -3.66 14.37 0.15
N MET A 182 -2.63 15.21 0.40
CA MET A 182 -1.25 14.83 0.14
C MET A 182 -0.87 13.67 1.06
N ASN A 183 -0.47 12.56 0.46
CA ASN A 183 -0.09 11.36 1.19
C ASN A 183 0.84 10.48 0.34
N ALA A 184 1.34 9.42 0.97
CA ALA A 184 2.09 8.35 0.32
C ALA A 184 1.80 7.03 1.02
N PHE A 185 2.13 5.93 0.38
CA PHE A 185 2.16 4.61 1.01
C PHE A 185 3.19 3.71 0.34
N THR A 186 3.68 2.77 1.11
CA THR A 186 4.59 1.71 0.65
C THR A 186 3.91 0.36 0.86
N SER A 187 4.02 -0.49 -0.15
CA SER A 187 3.65 -1.90 -0.09
C SER A 187 4.86 -2.79 -0.42
N GLU A 188 4.62 -4.05 -0.60
CA GLU A 188 5.67 -5.00 -0.96
C GLU A 188 6.25 -4.73 -2.36
N ASP A 189 5.44 -4.22 -3.30
CA ASP A 189 5.80 -4.11 -4.71
C ASP A 189 5.85 -2.68 -5.25
N MET A 190 5.38 -1.69 -4.49
CA MET A 190 5.35 -0.30 -4.93
C MET A 190 5.36 0.70 -3.79
N THR A 191 5.84 1.91 -4.11
CA THR A 191 5.71 3.10 -3.28
C THR A 191 4.98 4.17 -4.09
N ALA A 192 3.89 4.70 -3.58
CA ALA A 192 3.03 5.67 -4.26
C ALA A 192 2.97 6.99 -3.51
N TYR A 193 2.91 8.09 -4.27
CA TYR A 193 2.81 9.47 -3.76
C TYR A 193 1.69 10.19 -4.51
N PHE A 194 0.82 10.88 -3.82
CA PHE A 194 -0.34 11.52 -4.45
C PHE A 194 -0.85 12.72 -3.67
N CYS A 195 -1.52 13.63 -4.38
CA CYS A 195 -2.33 14.69 -3.79
C CYS A 195 -3.37 15.19 -4.80
N ASN A 196 -4.39 15.88 -4.30
CA ASN A 196 -5.36 16.57 -5.13
C ASN A 196 -4.97 18.05 -5.23
N VAL A 197 -4.97 18.61 -6.44
CA VAL A 197 -4.70 20.01 -6.68
C VAL A 197 -5.87 20.65 -7.47
N PRO A 198 -6.15 21.94 -7.31
CA PRO A 198 -7.02 22.66 -8.25
C PRO A 198 -6.48 22.52 -9.67
N ALA A 199 -7.36 22.37 -10.67
CA ALA A 199 -6.96 22.14 -12.06
C ALA A 199 -6.01 23.23 -12.61
N ASN A 200 -6.19 24.48 -12.19
CA ASN A 200 -5.30 25.59 -12.54
C ASN A 200 -3.94 25.57 -11.82
N LYS A 201 -3.70 24.58 -10.95
CA LYS A 201 -2.42 24.35 -10.25
C LYS A 201 -1.70 23.09 -10.74
N LEU A 202 -2.19 22.45 -11.80
CA LEU A 202 -1.54 21.28 -12.39
C LEU A 202 -0.07 21.53 -12.73
N GLU A 203 0.27 22.68 -13.29
CA GLU A 203 1.66 23.02 -13.61
C GLU A 203 2.54 23.14 -12.35
N LEU A 204 2.01 23.68 -11.24
CA LEU A 204 2.71 23.67 -9.94
C LEU A 204 2.99 22.24 -9.48
N TRP A 205 2.01 21.35 -9.60
CA TRP A 205 2.18 19.93 -9.26
C TRP A 205 3.28 19.29 -10.10
N MET A 206 3.27 19.49 -11.42
CA MET A 206 4.30 18.99 -12.32
C MET A 206 5.71 19.43 -11.92
N TRP A 207 5.84 20.71 -11.56
CA TRP A 207 7.11 21.27 -11.10
C TRP A 207 7.55 20.66 -9.77
N MET A 208 6.68 20.66 -8.76
CA MET A 208 6.99 20.16 -7.42
C MET A 208 7.42 18.69 -7.44
N GLU A 209 6.63 17.85 -8.14
CA GLU A 209 6.89 16.42 -8.21
C GLU A 209 8.16 16.10 -9.02
N SER A 210 8.37 16.80 -10.12
CA SER A 210 9.59 16.61 -10.91
C SER A 210 10.84 17.11 -10.19
N GLU A 211 10.78 18.19 -9.41
CA GLU A 211 11.92 18.69 -8.63
C GLU A 211 12.33 17.71 -7.52
N ARG A 212 11.38 17.15 -6.78
CA ARG A 212 11.73 16.15 -5.74
C ARG A 212 12.26 14.84 -6.31
N LEU A 213 11.92 14.50 -7.57
CA LEU A 213 12.47 13.36 -8.27
C LEU A 213 13.82 13.64 -8.94
N LEU A 214 14.05 14.89 -9.39
CA LEU A 214 15.30 15.25 -10.07
C LEU A 214 16.40 15.63 -9.07
N HIS A 215 16.06 16.36 -8.02
CA HIS A 215 16.98 16.94 -7.07
C HIS A 215 16.57 16.65 -5.61
N PRO A 216 16.39 15.38 -5.19
CA PRO A 216 16.05 15.09 -3.81
C PRO A 216 17.22 15.46 -2.89
N VAL A 217 16.91 16.03 -1.75
CA VAL A 217 17.89 16.25 -0.69
C VAL A 217 17.43 15.52 0.56
N PHE A 218 18.13 14.44 0.90
CA PHE A 218 17.79 13.59 2.04
C PHE A 218 18.24 14.21 3.35
N ARG A 219 17.59 15.34 3.70
CA ARG A 219 17.78 16.03 4.96
C ARG A 219 17.23 15.23 6.10
N GLU A 220 17.79 15.45 7.30
CA GLU A 220 17.31 14.78 8.52
C GLU A 220 17.23 13.25 8.36
N PHE A 221 18.07 12.66 7.49
CA PHE A 221 18.01 11.23 7.17
C PHE A 221 17.95 10.32 8.40
N TYR A 222 18.84 10.56 9.37
CA TYR A 222 18.90 9.75 10.57
C TYR A 222 17.78 10.05 11.55
N ALA A 223 17.33 11.30 11.63
CA ALA A 223 16.15 11.65 12.43
C ALA A 223 14.88 11.00 11.88
N GLU A 224 14.74 10.98 10.55
CA GLU A 224 13.59 10.34 9.91
C GLU A 224 13.62 8.82 10.03
N ARG A 225 14.80 8.22 9.94
CA ARG A 225 15.00 6.80 10.23
C ARG A 225 14.54 6.44 11.64
N ASP A 226 14.85 7.30 12.62
CA ASP A 226 14.39 7.12 14.00
C ASP A 226 12.87 7.30 14.12
N VAL A 227 12.25 8.19 13.33
CA VAL A 227 10.77 8.32 13.22
C VAL A 227 10.15 7.03 12.68
N VAL A 228 10.69 6.45 11.60
CA VAL A 228 10.24 5.16 11.05
C VAL A 228 10.39 4.04 12.09
N PHE A 229 11.46 4.06 12.86
CA PHE A 229 11.66 3.08 13.94
C PHE A 229 10.62 3.22 15.05
N GLU A 230 10.28 4.45 15.47
CA GLU A 230 9.21 4.69 16.45
C GLU A 230 7.82 4.33 15.88
N GLU A 231 7.58 4.59 14.60
CA GLU A 231 6.36 4.14 13.93
C GLU A 231 6.21 2.62 13.97
N ARG A 232 7.29 1.88 13.68
CA ARG A 232 7.32 0.43 13.85
C ARG A 232 6.95 0.03 15.27
N ARG A 233 7.54 0.67 16.28
CA ARG A 233 7.22 0.39 17.70
C ARG A 233 5.74 0.61 17.98
N MET A 234 5.17 1.70 17.49
CA MET A 234 3.76 2.02 17.68
C MET A 234 2.83 1.02 16.97
N ARG A 235 3.15 0.64 15.74
CA ARG A 235 2.26 -0.21 14.92
C ARG A 235 2.42 -1.70 15.21
N THR A 236 3.62 -2.16 15.52
CA THR A 236 3.91 -3.58 15.68
C THR A 236 4.11 -3.95 17.15
N GLU A 237 4.95 -3.22 17.90
CA GLU A 237 5.34 -3.66 19.25
C GLU A 237 4.35 -3.26 20.33
N SER A 238 3.61 -2.16 20.14
CA SER A 238 2.63 -1.64 21.11
C SER A 238 1.20 -2.14 20.86
N THR A 239 0.97 -2.94 19.82
CA THR A 239 -0.34 -3.53 19.53
C THR A 239 -0.40 -4.99 20.00
N PRO A 240 -1.53 -5.46 20.54
CA PRO A 240 -1.63 -6.82 21.10
C PRO A 240 -1.25 -7.93 20.12
N LEU A 241 -1.58 -7.75 18.82
CA LEU A 241 -1.33 -8.75 17.78
C LEU A 241 -0.21 -8.38 16.81
N GLY A 242 0.44 -7.23 16.97
CA GLY A 242 1.39 -6.76 15.97
C GLY A 242 2.59 -7.68 15.77
N LYS A 243 3.24 -8.11 16.87
CA LYS A 243 4.35 -9.07 16.79
C LYS A 243 3.91 -10.44 16.30
N PHE A 244 2.75 -10.90 16.77
CA PHE A 244 2.18 -12.17 16.30
C PHE A 244 1.90 -12.14 14.80
N GLY A 245 1.27 -11.06 14.29
CA GLY A 245 0.99 -10.90 12.87
C GLY A 245 2.26 -10.85 12.01
N GLU A 246 3.30 -10.19 12.50
CA GLU A 246 4.60 -10.16 11.83
C GLU A 246 5.25 -11.55 11.75
N GLU A 247 5.27 -12.29 12.85
CA GLU A 247 5.80 -13.66 12.89
C GLU A 247 4.94 -14.61 12.05
N PHE A 248 3.63 -14.46 12.08
CA PHE A 248 2.70 -15.26 11.29
C PHE A 248 2.91 -15.03 9.79
N ASN A 249 3.04 -13.77 9.35
CA ASN A 249 3.37 -13.44 7.96
C ASN A 249 4.72 -14.03 7.53
N SER A 250 5.73 -13.92 8.41
CA SER A 250 7.06 -14.47 8.15
C SER A 250 7.07 -16.01 8.10
N MET A 251 6.20 -16.68 8.85
CA MET A 251 5.99 -18.12 8.77
C MET A 251 5.23 -18.53 7.49
N PHE A 252 4.29 -17.72 7.07
CA PHE A 252 3.48 -17.97 5.87
C PHE A 252 4.32 -17.88 4.61
N TRP A 253 5.05 -16.77 4.40
CA TRP A 253 6.01 -16.59 3.31
C TRP A 253 7.38 -17.13 3.74
N GLU A 254 7.81 -18.23 3.18
CA GLU A 254 9.03 -18.91 3.61
C GLU A 254 10.26 -18.48 2.81
N SER A 255 10.13 -18.37 1.50
CA SER A 255 11.25 -18.04 0.60
C SER A 255 11.12 -16.71 -0.09
N HIS A 256 9.90 -16.27 -0.39
CA HIS A 256 9.67 -15.00 -1.09
C HIS A 256 9.95 -13.81 -0.18
N PRO A 257 10.49 -12.69 -0.71
CA PRO A 257 10.72 -11.46 0.06
C PRO A 257 9.48 -10.83 0.71
N TYR A 258 8.28 -11.32 0.47
CA TYR A 258 7.07 -10.91 1.19
C TYR A 258 7.07 -11.33 2.67
N HIS A 259 8.06 -12.14 3.11
CA HIS A 259 8.13 -12.57 4.50
C HIS A 259 8.58 -11.51 5.49
N TRP A 260 9.32 -10.47 5.06
CA TRP A 260 9.67 -9.38 5.98
C TRP A 260 8.65 -8.26 5.98
N PRO A 261 8.49 -7.55 7.10
CA PRO A 261 7.52 -6.45 7.19
C PRO A 261 7.94 -5.27 6.30
N VAL A 262 6.96 -4.60 5.70
CA VAL A 262 7.18 -3.39 4.88
C VAL A 262 7.92 -2.30 5.65
N VAL A 263 7.63 -2.16 6.95
CA VAL A 263 8.33 -1.20 7.82
C VAL A 263 9.79 -1.59 8.11
N GLY A 264 10.17 -2.83 7.84
CA GLY A 264 11.51 -3.37 8.08
C GLY A 264 11.70 -4.02 9.45
N TRP A 265 12.73 -4.86 9.57
CA TRP A 265 13.10 -5.50 10.83
C TRP A 265 13.69 -4.48 11.82
N PRO A 266 13.46 -4.67 13.15
CA PRO A 266 13.96 -3.73 14.17
C PRO A 266 15.49 -3.59 14.22
N SER A 267 16.23 -4.61 13.76
CA SER A 267 17.70 -4.56 13.66
C SER A 267 18.19 -3.83 12.41
N ASP A 268 17.42 -3.84 11.34
CA ASP A 268 17.82 -3.33 10.04
C ASP A 268 17.60 -1.82 9.93
N ILE A 269 16.43 -1.33 10.37
CA ILE A 269 16.09 0.10 10.28
C ILE A 269 17.21 1.00 10.85
N PRO A 270 17.73 0.79 12.08
CA PRO A 270 18.81 1.60 12.61
C PRO A 270 20.16 1.43 11.86
N ALA A 271 20.31 0.33 11.13
CA ALA A 271 21.54 0.02 10.38
C ALA A 271 21.57 0.67 9.00
N ILE A 272 20.42 1.08 8.44
CA ILE A 272 20.36 1.72 7.12
C ILE A 272 21.26 2.96 7.09
N SER A 273 22.16 2.98 6.12
CA SER A 273 23.08 4.09 5.89
C SER A 273 22.62 4.98 4.73
N LYS A 274 23.05 6.25 4.74
CA LYS A 274 22.77 7.14 3.62
C LYS A 274 23.33 6.61 2.28
N ALA A 275 24.51 5.97 2.31
CA ALA A 275 25.10 5.39 1.11
C ALA A 275 24.18 4.29 0.50
N GLN A 276 23.60 3.41 1.33
CA GLN A 276 22.62 2.43 0.86
C GLN A 276 21.35 3.11 0.32
N ALA A 277 20.92 4.20 0.97
CA ALA A 277 19.80 4.98 0.49
C ALA A 277 20.07 5.64 -0.86
N ASP A 278 21.23 6.25 -1.05
CA ASP A 278 21.62 6.87 -2.33
C ASP A 278 21.70 5.82 -3.45
N GLU A 279 22.21 4.62 -3.16
CA GLU A 279 22.23 3.49 -4.09
C GLU A 279 20.82 3.03 -4.45
N PHE A 280 19.96 2.82 -3.45
CA PHE A 280 18.57 2.40 -3.62
C PHE A 280 17.78 3.40 -4.47
N TYR A 281 17.91 4.69 -4.17
CA TYR A 281 17.30 5.75 -4.95
C TYR A 281 17.77 5.71 -6.42
N GLY A 282 19.07 5.65 -6.64
CA GLY A 282 19.66 5.63 -7.99
C GLY A 282 19.21 4.44 -8.86
N ILE A 283 18.87 3.32 -8.24
CA ILE A 283 18.36 2.12 -8.92
C ILE A 283 16.85 2.24 -9.19
N TYR A 284 16.07 2.53 -8.16
CA TYR A 284 14.61 2.32 -8.19
C TYR A 284 13.80 3.57 -8.50
N TYR A 285 14.29 4.77 -8.18
CA TYR A 285 13.59 6.04 -8.43
C TYR A 285 13.98 6.67 -9.80
N SER A 286 14.26 5.82 -10.76
CA SER A 286 14.58 6.21 -12.12
C SER A 286 13.32 6.31 -12.98
N PRO A 287 13.27 7.21 -14.00
CA PRO A 287 12.07 7.46 -14.80
C PRO A 287 11.43 6.21 -15.39
N GLN A 288 12.23 5.29 -15.91
CA GLN A 288 11.76 4.05 -16.52
C GLN A 288 11.10 3.07 -15.53
N ASN A 289 11.19 3.34 -14.22
CA ASN A 289 10.56 2.59 -13.14
C ASN A 289 9.42 3.36 -12.48
N ILE A 290 9.01 4.49 -13.07
CA ILE A 290 7.97 5.37 -12.50
C ILE A 290 6.80 5.49 -13.47
N THR A 291 5.59 5.41 -12.95
CA THR A 291 4.36 5.71 -13.66
C THR A 291 3.71 6.96 -13.05
N LEU A 292 3.51 8.00 -13.85
CA LEU A 292 2.72 9.18 -13.50
C LEU A 292 1.24 8.89 -13.76
N ILE A 293 0.37 9.33 -12.87
CA ILE A 293 -1.08 9.12 -12.96
C ILE A 293 -1.79 10.43 -12.69
N LEU A 294 -2.61 10.90 -13.64
CA LEU A 294 -3.40 12.12 -13.49
C LEU A 294 -4.86 11.83 -13.83
N VAL A 295 -5.75 12.16 -12.91
CA VAL A 295 -7.19 11.95 -13.06
C VAL A 295 -7.91 13.21 -12.66
N GLY A 296 -8.76 13.77 -13.54
CA GLY A 296 -9.56 14.94 -13.21
C GLY A 296 -9.72 15.93 -14.35
N ASP A 297 -9.91 17.20 -13.99
CA ASP A 297 -10.16 18.30 -14.93
C ASP A 297 -8.89 18.72 -15.67
N LEU A 298 -8.52 17.90 -16.66
CA LEU A 298 -7.36 18.08 -17.51
C LEU A 298 -7.68 17.68 -18.95
N LYS A 299 -6.91 18.22 -19.89
CA LYS A 299 -6.86 17.73 -21.28
C LYS A 299 -5.58 16.92 -21.46
N PRO A 300 -5.66 15.68 -21.98
CA PRO A 300 -4.49 14.78 -22.12
C PRO A 300 -3.31 15.43 -22.84
N ASP A 301 -3.52 16.13 -23.93
CA ASP A 301 -2.43 16.76 -24.70
C ASP A 301 -1.74 17.89 -23.91
N ALA A 302 -2.49 18.67 -23.14
CA ALA A 302 -1.93 19.72 -22.27
C ALA A 302 -1.14 19.11 -21.12
N ALA A 303 -1.67 18.06 -20.50
CA ALA A 303 -0.98 17.32 -19.43
C ALA A 303 0.31 16.65 -19.93
N GLU A 304 0.30 16.06 -21.11
CA GLU A 304 1.50 15.50 -21.77
C GLU A 304 2.55 16.60 -22.02
N THR A 305 2.13 17.78 -22.48
CA THR A 305 3.02 18.92 -22.70
C THR A 305 3.73 19.34 -21.41
N PHE A 306 2.99 19.43 -20.30
CA PHE A 306 3.58 19.71 -18.99
C PHE A 306 4.49 18.58 -18.52
N ALA A 307 4.06 17.31 -18.67
CA ALA A 307 4.87 16.18 -18.28
C ALA A 307 6.21 16.18 -19.02
N LYS A 308 6.22 16.41 -20.34
CA LYS A 308 7.45 16.56 -21.13
C LYS A 308 8.32 17.71 -20.61
N LYS A 309 7.73 18.90 -20.41
CA LYS A 309 8.47 20.08 -19.92
C LYS A 309 9.20 19.83 -18.59
N TYR A 310 8.57 19.12 -17.67
CA TYR A 310 9.05 18.98 -16.30
C TYR A 310 9.76 17.65 -16.05
N PHE A 311 9.22 16.52 -16.47
CA PHE A 311 9.73 15.20 -16.12
C PHE A 311 10.78 14.67 -17.12
N GLU A 312 10.80 15.09 -18.40
CA GLU A 312 11.86 14.67 -19.33
C GLU A 312 13.24 15.24 -18.97
N ARG A 313 13.30 16.25 -18.10
CA ARG A 313 14.57 16.72 -17.53
C ARG A 313 15.26 15.69 -16.65
N ILE A 314 14.50 14.72 -16.12
CA ILE A 314 15.04 13.66 -15.26
C ILE A 314 15.76 12.65 -16.16
N PRO A 315 17.07 12.45 -15.95
CA PRO A 315 17.82 11.54 -16.80
C PRO A 315 17.35 10.10 -16.59
N ARG A 316 17.31 9.34 -17.68
CA ARG A 316 17.05 7.90 -17.60
C ARG A 316 18.08 7.22 -16.70
N GLY A 317 17.63 6.33 -15.84
CA GLY A 317 18.50 5.56 -14.94
C GLY A 317 19.50 4.71 -15.75
N LYS A 318 20.72 4.60 -15.22
CA LYS A 318 21.82 3.84 -15.86
C LYS A 318 21.58 2.34 -15.84
N THR A 319 20.84 1.84 -14.88
CA THR A 319 20.55 0.42 -14.66
C THR A 319 19.05 0.19 -14.68
N THR A 320 18.63 -0.95 -15.18
CA THR A 320 17.25 -1.44 -14.96
C THR A 320 17.18 -1.98 -13.54
N PRO A 321 16.11 -1.65 -12.78
CA PRO A 321 15.90 -2.27 -11.49
C PRO A 321 15.98 -3.79 -11.56
N PRO A 322 16.69 -4.45 -10.64
CA PRO A 322 16.79 -5.90 -10.63
C PRO A 322 15.43 -6.53 -10.40
N ASP A 323 15.18 -7.66 -11.04
CA ASP A 323 14.00 -8.47 -10.81
C ASP A 323 14.06 -9.15 -9.42
N VAL A 324 12.92 -9.64 -8.96
CA VAL A 324 12.77 -10.48 -7.77
C VAL A 324 12.57 -11.93 -8.24
N PRO A 325 13.66 -12.70 -8.47
CA PRO A 325 13.56 -14.02 -9.09
C PRO A 325 13.12 -15.11 -8.11
N THR A 326 13.17 -14.84 -6.80
CA THR A 326 12.79 -15.81 -5.77
C THR A 326 11.27 -15.93 -5.71
N LEU A 327 10.77 -17.11 -5.98
CA LEU A 327 9.35 -17.43 -5.84
C LEU A 327 9.09 -18.10 -4.48
N GLU A 328 7.86 -18.02 -4.02
CA GLU A 328 7.45 -18.78 -2.85
C GLU A 328 7.51 -20.27 -3.14
N ILE A 329 8.06 -21.04 -2.21
CA ILE A 329 8.10 -22.50 -2.30
C ILE A 329 6.71 -23.08 -2.04
N LYS A 330 6.45 -24.24 -2.63
CA LYS A 330 5.20 -24.94 -2.38
C LYS A 330 5.13 -25.41 -0.93
N GLN A 331 4.09 -25.02 -0.23
CA GLN A 331 3.83 -25.50 1.11
C GLN A 331 3.42 -26.99 1.08
N GLU A 332 4.17 -27.87 1.78
CA GLU A 332 3.93 -29.31 1.79
C GLU A 332 3.06 -29.76 2.97
N ALA A 333 2.98 -28.98 4.05
CA ALA A 333 2.22 -29.30 5.25
C ALA A 333 1.53 -28.05 5.83
N GLU A 334 0.47 -28.26 6.61
CA GLU A 334 -0.13 -27.18 7.40
C GLU A 334 0.92 -26.59 8.37
N LYS A 335 0.94 -25.27 8.45
CA LYS A 335 1.69 -24.54 9.46
C LYS A 335 0.69 -23.93 10.44
N ARG A 336 0.96 -24.02 11.74
CA ARG A 336 0.10 -23.48 12.79
C ARG A 336 0.91 -22.69 13.80
N MET A 337 0.40 -21.53 14.15
CA MET A 337 0.95 -20.65 15.17
C MET A 337 -0.12 -20.32 16.20
N ASN A 338 0.20 -20.45 17.48
CA ASN A 338 -0.67 -20.08 18.59
C ASN A 338 0.07 -19.09 19.47
N ALA A 339 -0.62 -18.05 19.92
CA ALA A 339 -0.10 -17.08 20.87
C ALA A 339 -1.20 -16.61 21.82
N ASP A 340 -0.77 -16.17 23.01
CA ASP A 340 -1.64 -15.46 23.95
C ASP A 340 -1.41 -13.97 23.79
N ALA A 341 -2.50 -13.20 23.70
CA ALA A 341 -2.47 -11.74 23.59
C ALA A 341 -3.62 -11.11 24.38
N GLU A 342 -3.47 -9.85 24.77
CA GLU A 342 -4.51 -9.08 25.45
C GLU A 342 -5.59 -8.62 24.45
N THR A 343 -6.32 -9.57 23.88
CA THR A 343 -7.40 -9.35 22.92
C THR A 343 -8.44 -10.47 23.03
N ASN A 344 -9.59 -10.31 22.36
CA ASN A 344 -10.52 -11.42 22.21
C ASN A 344 -9.88 -12.55 21.40
N PRO A 345 -10.19 -13.81 21.73
CA PRO A 345 -9.67 -14.95 20.97
C PRO A 345 -10.12 -14.89 19.52
N GLN A 346 -9.22 -15.17 18.59
CA GLN A 346 -9.50 -15.16 17.16
C GLN A 346 -8.79 -16.28 16.43
N ALA A 347 -9.26 -16.59 15.22
CA ALA A 347 -8.62 -17.50 14.30
C ALA A 347 -8.49 -16.87 12.92
N ASP A 348 -7.29 -16.96 12.33
CA ASP A 348 -6.99 -16.54 10.97
C ASP A 348 -6.38 -17.71 10.19
N ILE A 349 -6.87 -17.92 8.98
CA ILE A 349 -6.45 -19.01 8.10
C ILE A 349 -6.08 -18.41 6.75
N LEU A 350 -4.82 -18.63 6.33
CA LEU A 350 -4.29 -18.14 5.06
C LEU A 350 -3.97 -19.31 4.11
N TRP A 351 -4.30 -19.13 2.84
CA TRP A 351 -3.92 -20.03 1.77
C TRP A 351 -3.15 -19.27 0.70
N HIS A 352 -2.06 -19.83 0.22
CA HIS A 352 -1.36 -19.29 -0.96
C HIS A 352 -2.26 -19.33 -2.18
N THR A 353 -2.28 -18.23 -2.91
CA THR A 353 -3.09 -18.08 -4.13
C THR A 353 -2.29 -17.45 -5.27
N VAL A 354 -2.98 -17.01 -6.29
CA VAL A 354 -2.43 -16.52 -7.54
C VAL A 354 -2.02 -15.04 -7.50
N PRO A 355 -1.03 -14.62 -8.29
CA PRO A 355 -0.63 -13.24 -8.40
C PRO A 355 -1.70 -12.37 -9.07
N PHE A 356 -1.51 -11.04 -8.98
CA PHE A 356 -2.34 -10.05 -9.64
C PHE A 356 -2.38 -10.26 -11.17
N GLY A 357 -3.56 -10.12 -11.75
CA GLY A 357 -3.79 -10.32 -13.17
C GLY A 357 -3.91 -11.78 -13.62
N HIS A 358 -3.73 -12.76 -12.73
CA HIS A 358 -4.06 -14.15 -13.04
C HIS A 358 -5.56 -14.32 -13.21
N LYS A 359 -6.00 -15.17 -14.18
CA LYS A 359 -7.44 -15.38 -14.47
C LYS A 359 -8.28 -15.79 -13.26
N ASP A 360 -7.68 -16.47 -12.29
CA ASP A 360 -8.39 -16.98 -11.12
C ASP A 360 -8.46 -15.92 -9.99
N SER A 361 -7.69 -14.81 -10.04
CA SER A 361 -7.76 -13.75 -9.04
C SER A 361 -9.16 -13.14 -8.97
N TYR A 362 -9.79 -12.91 -10.12
CA TYR A 362 -11.17 -12.37 -10.18
C TYR A 362 -12.20 -13.28 -9.52
N ALA A 363 -12.03 -14.61 -9.66
CA ALA A 363 -12.92 -15.57 -9.02
C ALA A 363 -12.70 -15.60 -7.49
N LEU A 364 -11.46 -15.44 -7.04
CA LEU A 364 -11.11 -15.39 -5.63
C LEU A 364 -11.61 -14.09 -4.99
N ASP A 365 -11.54 -12.94 -5.68
CA ASP A 365 -12.13 -11.68 -5.23
C ASP A 365 -13.63 -11.82 -5.00
N ILE A 366 -14.34 -12.43 -5.96
CA ILE A 366 -15.77 -12.72 -5.84
C ILE A 366 -16.03 -13.69 -4.67
N LEU A 367 -15.19 -14.68 -4.48
CA LEU A 367 -15.31 -15.64 -3.37
C LEU A 367 -15.15 -14.93 -2.02
N GLY A 368 -14.16 -14.03 -1.88
CA GLY A 368 -14.00 -13.19 -0.70
C GLY A 368 -15.28 -12.44 -0.35
N GLN A 369 -15.93 -11.84 -1.34
CA GLN A 369 -17.20 -11.11 -1.14
C GLN A 369 -18.40 -12.01 -0.80
N ILE A 370 -18.45 -13.22 -1.34
CA ILE A 370 -19.50 -14.22 -1.00
C ILE A 370 -19.35 -14.62 0.47
N LEU A 371 -18.15 -14.81 0.95
CA LEU A 371 -17.84 -15.22 2.31
C LEU A 371 -17.94 -14.08 3.31
N SER A 372 -17.39 -12.90 2.96
CA SER A 372 -17.31 -11.73 3.81
C SER A 372 -18.61 -10.91 3.81
N THR A 373 -18.60 -9.73 4.41
CA THR A 373 -19.73 -8.80 4.60
C THR A 373 -20.80 -9.29 5.58
N ARG A 374 -21.65 -8.38 6.06
CA ARG A 374 -22.79 -8.71 6.96
C ARG A 374 -23.85 -9.62 6.31
N THR A 375 -23.81 -9.78 5.01
CA THR A 375 -24.72 -10.67 4.27
C THR A 375 -23.98 -11.86 3.67
N GLY A 376 -22.69 -11.99 3.91
CA GLY A 376 -21.84 -13.10 3.49
C GLY A 376 -22.08 -14.37 4.30
N ARG A 377 -21.56 -15.47 3.80
CA ARG A 377 -21.78 -16.80 4.38
C ARG A 377 -21.13 -16.96 5.75
N LEU A 378 -19.91 -16.44 5.95
CA LEU A 378 -19.24 -16.52 7.24
C LEU A 378 -20.02 -15.76 8.32
N TYR A 379 -20.43 -14.52 8.05
CA TYR A 379 -21.20 -13.75 9.01
C TYR A 379 -22.54 -14.44 9.34
N LYS A 380 -23.24 -14.92 8.32
CA LYS A 380 -24.52 -15.65 8.52
C LYS A 380 -24.33 -16.96 9.29
N GLY A 381 -23.28 -17.70 8.97
CA GLY A 381 -23.02 -19.02 9.59
C GLY A 381 -22.49 -18.88 11.04
N LEU A 382 -21.49 -18.03 11.24
CA LEU A 382 -20.75 -17.98 12.50
C LEU A 382 -21.30 -16.95 13.49
N VAL A 383 -21.78 -15.79 12.98
CA VAL A 383 -22.25 -14.69 13.85
C VAL A 383 -23.74 -14.79 14.13
N LEU A 384 -24.56 -14.94 13.08
CA LEU A 384 -26.04 -15.02 13.23
C LEU A 384 -26.52 -16.44 13.54
N GLY A 385 -25.95 -17.46 12.91
CA GLY A 385 -26.36 -18.85 13.01
C GLY A 385 -25.84 -19.53 14.26
N SER A 386 -24.62 -20.01 14.24
CA SER A 386 -24.01 -20.74 15.36
C SER A 386 -23.63 -19.87 16.56
N GLN A 387 -23.54 -18.55 16.35
CA GLN A 387 -23.16 -17.57 17.38
C GLN A 387 -21.82 -17.88 18.07
N VAL A 388 -20.86 -18.41 17.35
CA VAL A 388 -19.52 -18.70 17.84
C VAL A 388 -18.57 -17.50 17.68
N ALA A 389 -18.89 -16.55 16.79
CA ALA A 389 -18.08 -15.38 16.51
C ALA A 389 -18.86 -14.06 16.71
N THR A 390 -18.14 -12.98 16.99
CA THR A 390 -18.63 -11.59 16.98
C THR A 390 -18.41 -10.98 15.60
N GLU A 391 -17.34 -11.38 14.93
CA GLU A 391 -16.96 -10.94 13.59
C GLU A 391 -16.42 -12.12 12.78
N ALA A 392 -16.67 -12.09 11.47
CA ALA A 392 -16.11 -13.06 10.52
C ALA A 392 -15.91 -12.39 9.16
N TYR A 393 -14.76 -12.64 8.53
CA TYR A 393 -14.33 -12.01 7.31
C TYR A 393 -13.59 -12.97 6.39
N ALA A 394 -13.51 -12.59 5.11
CA ALA A 394 -12.66 -13.23 4.12
C ALA A 394 -12.25 -12.21 3.07
N ASP A 395 -11.05 -12.33 2.56
CA ASP A 395 -10.53 -11.49 1.48
C ASP A 395 -9.49 -12.24 0.63
N GLN A 396 -9.34 -11.77 -0.61
CA GLN A 396 -8.27 -12.16 -1.51
C GLN A 396 -7.31 -10.98 -1.63
N THR A 397 -6.03 -11.24 -1.43
CA THR A 397 -4.96 -10.30 -1.73
C THR A 397 -4.06 -10.90 -2.82
N SER A 398 -4.02 -10.23 -3.97
CA SER A 398 -3.13 -10.59 -5.07
C SER A 398 -2.03 -9.54 -5.22
N GLN A 399 -0.80 -9.91 -4.88
CA GLN A 399 0.39 -9.10 -5.07
C GLN A 399 1.04 -9.42 -6.42
N LYS A 400 2.13 -8.77 -6.78
CA LYS A 400 2.77 -8.90 -8.10
C LYS A 400 3.20 -10.33 -8.42
N TRP A 401 3.74 -11.09 -7.45
CA TRP A 401 4.36 -12.39 -7.67
C TRP A 401 3.56 -13.58 -7.11
N ALA A 402 2.76 -13.34 -6.10
CA ALA A 402 1.93 -14.34 -5.44
C ALA A 402 0.76 -13.66 -4.75
N GLY A 403 -0.17 -14.43 -4.22
CA GLY A 403 -1.27 -13.91 -3.43
C GLY A 403 -1.62 -14.83 -2.27
N TYR A 404 -2.57 -14.40 -1.47
CA TYR A 404 -3.16 -15.23 -0.42
C TYR A 404 -4.66 -14.97 -0.32
N PHE A 405 -5.37 -15.99 0.12
CA PHE A 405 -6.76 -15.89 0.54
C PHE A 405 -6.81 -16.01 2.05
N ASN A 406 -7.46 -15.07 2.70
CA ASN A 406 -7.63 -15.04 4.14
C ASN A 406 -9.09 -15.34 4.51
N CYS A 407 -9.30 -16.14 5.56
CA CYS A 407 -10.54 -16.21 6.31
C CYS A 407 -10.24 -16.10 7.78
N GLY A 408 -10.98 -15.25 8.49
CA GLY A 408 -10.79 -15.08 9.91
C GLY A 408 -12.07 -14.73 10.65
N GLY A 409 -11.97 -14.70 11.98
CA GLY A 409 -13.06 -14.28 12.83
C GLY A 409 -12.65 -14.20 14.30
N GLU A 410 -13.31 -13.28 14.99
CA GLU A 410 -13.17 -13.09 16.44
C GLU A 410 -14.19 -13.96 17.17
N ALA A 411 -13.74 -14.78 18.13
CA ALA A 411 -14.62 -15.63 18.91
C ALA A 411 -15.48 -14.80 19.87
N LYS A 412 -16.75 -15.17 19.99
CA LYS A 412 -17.66 -14.59 20.97
C LYS A 412 -17.20 -14.95 22.39
N GLU A 413 -17.47 -14.09 23.35
CA GLU A 413 -17.18 -14.34 24.75
C GLU A 413 -17.63 -15.74 25.19
N GLY A 414 -16.72 -16.48 25.83
CA GLY A 414 -16.92 -17.87 26.25
C GLY A 414 -16.78 -18.93 25.13
N ARG A 415 -16.46 -18.51 23.91
CA ARG A 415 -16.16 -19.40 22.77
C ARG A 415 -14.65 -19.49 22.52
N LYS A 416 -14.25 -20.51 21.79
CA LYS A 416 -12.84 -20.79 21.49
C LYS A 416 -12.50 -20.52 20.03
N PRO A 417 -11.26 -20.14 19.69
CA PRO A 417 -10.82 -19.95 18.31
C PRO A 417 -11.07 -21.17 17.41
N GLU A 418 -10.95 -22.38 17.98
CA GLU A 418 -11.17 -23.63 17.25
C GLU A 418 -12.63 -23.80 16.78
N GLU A 419 -13.60 -23.20 17.49
CA GLU A 419 -15.00 -23.20 17.05
C GLU A 419 -15.21 -22.27 15.86
N VAL A 420 -14.48 -21.13 15.81
CA VAL A 420 -14.46 -20.20 14.67
C VAL A 420 -13.81 -20.89 13.47
N GLU A 421 -12.65 -21.48 13.66
CA GLU A 421 -11.92 -22.25 12.65
C GLU A 421 -12.80 -23.35 12.04
N ALA A 422 -13.43 -24.17 12.87
CA ALA A 422 -14.33 -25.24 12.40
C ALA A 422 -15.52 -24.68 11.61
N GLY A 423 -16.05 -23.55 12.04
CA GLY A 423 -17.12 -22.84 11.33
C GLY A 423 -16.68 -22.34 9.95
N ILE A 424 -15.48 -21.76 9.84
CA ILE A 424 -14.91 -21.33 8.55
C ILE A 424 -14.77 -22.52 7.60
N TYR A 425 -14.14 -23.60 8.04
CA TYR A 425 -14.02 -24.82 7.22
C TYR A 425 -15.37 -25.40 6.81
N SER A 426 -16.38 -25.34 7.68
CA SER A 426 -17.74 -25.81 7.35
C SER A 426 -18.34 -25.01 6.18
N GLU A 427 -18.20 -23.69 6.17
CA GLU A 427 -18.71 -22.85 5.08
C GLU A 427 -17.92 -23.07 3.77
N ILE A 428 -16.61 -23.25 3.84
CA ILE A 428 -15.76 -23.59 2.68
C ILE A 428 -16.17 -24.95 2.09
N GLU A 429 -16.42 -25.95 2.92
CA GLU A 429 -16.85 -27.28 2.47
C GLU A 429 -18.23 -27.25 1.78
N LYS A 430 -19.14 -26.37 2.20
CA LYS A 430 -20.41 -26.15 1.47
C LYS A 430 -20.15 -25.58 0.08
N LEU A 431 -19.24 -24.61 -0.06
CA LEU A 431 -18.87 -24.02 -1.35
C LEU A 431 -18.19 -25.02 -2.31
N LYS A 432 -17.45 -26.00 -1.79
CA LYS A 432 -16.86 -27.06 -2.59
C LYS A 432 -17.91 -28.04 -3.13
N LYS A 433 -19.02 -28.22 -2.43
CA LYS A 433 -20.07 -29.20 -2.76
C LYS A 433 -21.22 -28.60 -3.54
N GLU A 434 -21.50 -27.33 -3.38
CA GLU A 434 -22.67 -26.68 -3.93
C GLU A 434 -22.31 -25.44 -4.74
N ASN A 435 -22.90 -25.29 -5.92
CA ASN A 435 -22.72 -24.07 -6.69
C ASN A 435 -23.32 -22.85 -5.98
N VAL A 436 -22.69 -21.72 -6.11
CA VAL A 436 -23.21 -20.44 -5.60
C VAL A 436 -24.52 -20.11 -6.37
N PRO A 437 -25.66 -19.85 -5.68
CA PRO A 437 -26.88 -19.45 -6.32
C PRO A 437 -26.71 -18.19 -7.19
N ALA A 438 -27.38 -18.19 -8.36
CA ALA A 438 -27.27 -17.08 -9.31
C ALA A 438 -27.61 -15.71 -8.69
N GLN A 439 -28.59 -15.67 -7.77
CA GLN A 439 -28.99 -14.44 -7.09
C GLN A 439 -27.87 -13.92 -6.15
N GLU A 440 -27.20 -14.80 -5.42
CA GLU A 440 -26.08 -14.47 -4.55
C GLU A 440 -24.89 -13.95 -5.37
N LEU A 441 -24.56 -14.62 -6.47
CA LEU A 441 -23.50 -14.22 -7.39
C LEU A 441 -23.80 -12.86 -8.05
N GLN A 442 -25.03 -12.61 -8.49
CA GLN A 442 -25.43 -11.33 -9.06
C GLN A 442 -25.35 -10.19 -8.05
N LYS A 443 -25.70 -10.43 -6.79
CA LYS A 443 -25.59 -9.44 -5.71
C LYS A 443 -24.12 -9.00 -5.52
N VAL A 444 -23.21 -9.97 -5.47
CA VAL A 444 -21.79 -9.69 -5.31
C VAL A 444 -21.22 -8.96 -6.53
N LYS A 445 -21.56 -9.40 -7.75
CA LYS A 445 -21.16 -8.72 -8.98
C LYS A 445 -21.57 -7.25 -9.03
N LYS A 446 -22.77 -6.89 -8.54
CA LYS A 446 -23.21 -5.48 -8.46
C LYS A 446 -22.39 -4.61 -7.52
N TYR A 447 -21.62 -5.20 -6.62
CA TYR A 447 -20.73 -4.48 -5.74
C TYR A 447 -19.45 -4.05 -6.47
N TYR A 448 -19.02 -4.82 -7.48
CA TYR A 448 -17.83 -4.55 -8.27
C TYR A 448 -18.10 -3.80 -9.58
N PHE A 449 -19.33 -3.85 -10.08
CA PHE A 449 -19.79 -3.29 -11.35
C PHE A 449 -21.03 -2.41 -11.17
#